data_1aaecc82c115c4c23f14abdbf86e5d5d
#
_entry.id   1aaecc82c115c4c23f14abdbf86e5d5d
#
_cell.length_a   1.000
_cell.length_b   1.000
_cell.length_c   1.000
_cell.angle_alpha   90.00
_cell.angle_beta   90.00
_cell.angle_gamma   90.00
#
_symmetry.space_group_name_H-M   'P 1'
#
loop_
_entity.id
_entity.type
_entity.pdbx_description
1 polymer ?
#
loop_
_entity_poly.entity_id
_entity_poly.type
_entity_poly.pdbx_seq_one_letter_code
_entity_poly.pdbx_strand_id
1 'polypeptide(L)'
;MKNIFKFFLSYIAALAISFSAAQADSIRIGTEGAYPPWNAKDESGKLIGFEVELANWLCIYMNHDCTIVEQDWDGMIPGLLMKKYDAIMAGMSITDERKKTINFSQGYADEVASLAVMKGSNLEGMDTPEGINLSLGG
;
A
#
# COMPACT_ATOMS: atom_id res chain seq x y z
N MET A 1 -0.22 21.66 59.30
CA MET A 1 0.08 20.34 58.70
C MET A 1 -1.01 19.83 57.74
N LYS A 2 -2.29 20.01 58.02
CA LYS A 2 -3.38 19.50 57.14
C LYS A 2 -3.44 20.19 55.71
N ASN A 3 -2.99 21.41 55.59
CA ASN A 3 -3.07 22.13 54.31
C ASN A 3 -1.92 21.83 53.34
N ILE A 4 -0.73 21.49 53.87
CA ILE A 4 0.43 21.12 53.07
C ILE A 4 0.19 19.78 52.36
N PHE A 5 -0.49 18.85 53.03
CA PHE A 5 -0.81 17.55 52.46
C PHE A 5 -1.80 17.62 51.29
N LYS A 6 -2.75 18.56 51.30
CA LYS A 6 -3.70 18.81 50.20
C LYS A 6 -3.00 19.40 48.99
N PHE A 7 -2.03 20.26 49.13
CA PHE A 7 -1.25 20.84 48.02
C PHE A 7 -0.33 19.79 47.37
N PHE A 8 0.26 18.87 48.15
CA PHE A 8 1.05 17.77 47.59
C PHE A 8 0.24 16.77 46.78
N LEU A 9 -0.98 16.45 47.24
CA LEU A 9 -1.87 15.54 46.54
C LEU A 9 -2.35 16.13 45.21
N SER A 10 -2.61 17.44 45.14
CA SER A 10 -3.00 18.15 43.91
C SER A 10 -1.86 18.22 42.88
N TYR A 11 -0.60 18.33 43.33
CA TYR A 11 0.55 18.40 42.45
C TYR A 11 0.85 17.02 41.80
N ILE A 12 0.66 15.93 42.51
CA ILE A 12 0.84 14.57 42.00
C ILE A 12 -0.25 14.22 40.97
N ALA A 13 -1.50 14.66 41.19
CA ALA A 13 -2.60 14.48 40.25
C ALA A 13 -2.39 15.28 38.92
N ALA A 14 -1.74 16.44 38.96
CA ALA A 14 -1.43 17.23 37.78
C ALA A 14 -0.29 16.62 36.94
N LEU A 15 0.66 15.91 37.55
CA LEU A 15 1.75 15.24 36.80
C LEU A 15 1.30 13.94 36.09
N ALA A 16 0.19 13.35 36.52
CA ALA A 16 -0.29 12.08 35.93
C ALA A 16 -1.02 12.26 34.58
N ILE A 17 -1.34 13.50 34.17
CA ILE A 17 -2.11 13.80 32.94
C ILE A 17 -1.20 14.00 31.73
N SER A 18 0.12 14.09 31.89
CA SER A 18 1.07 14.45 30.82
C SER A 18 1.63 13.26 30.03
N PHE A 19 1.23 12.02 30.32
CA PHE A 19 1.57 10.86 29.52
C PHE A 19 0.45 10.58 28.50
N SER A 20 0.17 11.53 27.62
CA SER A 20 -0.35 11.18 26.32
C SER A 20 0.79 10.50 25.57
N ALA A 21 0.84 9.19 25.61
CA ALA A 21 1.64 8.44 24.66
C ALA A 21 1.18 8.94 23.29
N ALA A 22 2.05 9.66 22.59
CA ALA A 22 1.86 9.92 21.17
C ALA A 22 1.81 8.52 20.53
N GLN A 23 0.60 8.04 20.28
CA GLN A 23 0.37 6.83 19.53
C GLN A 23 0.90 7.18 18.14
N ALA A 24 2.02 6.59 17.75
CA ALA A 24 2.47 6.70 16.38
C ALA A 24 1.32 6.18 15.51
N ASP A 25 0.77 7.06 14.67
CA ASP A 25 -0.29 6.65 13.76
C ASP A 25 0.25 5.52 12.90
N SER A 26 -0.37 4.33 13.02
CA SER A 26 -0.01 3.17 12.21
C SER A 26 -0.39 3.45 10.76
N ILE A 27 0.58 3.33 9.85
CA ILE A 27 0.36 3.47 8.40
C ILE A 27 -0.28 2.19 7.89
N ARG A 28 -1.41 2.30 7.23
CA ARG A 28 -2.11 1.18 6.59
C ARG A 28 -1.76 1.18 5.11
N ILE A 29 -1.29 0.04 4.60
CA ILE A 29 -0.86 -0.13 3.21
C ILE A 29 -1.76 -1.17 2.56
N GLY A 30 -2.53 -0.76 1.53
CA GLY A 30 -3.39 -1.64 0.75
C GLY A 30 -2.59 -2.43 -0.28
N THR A 31 -2.83 -3.74 -0.36
CA THR A 31 -2.31 -4.63 -1.40
C THR A 31 -3.35 -5.64 -1.83
N GLU A 32 -3.23 -6.20 -3.05
CA GLU A 32 -4.20 -7.15 -3.57
C GLU A 32 -3.96 -8.59 -3.07
N GLY A 33 -2.71 -9.02 -3.03
CA GLY A 33 -2.36 -10.39 -2.67
C GLY A 33 -2.63 -11.43 -3.77
N ALA A 34 -2.75 -10.99 -5.03
CA ALA A 34 -3.07 -11.85 -6.18
C ALA A 34 -2.15 -11.63 -7.39
N TYR A 35 -1.04 -10.92 -7.24
CA TYR A 35 -0.12 -10.56 -8.31
C TYR A 35 1.33 -11.00 -8.02
N PRO A 36 1.64 -12.32 -8.07
CA PRO A 36 3.00 -12.81 -7.87
C PRO A 36 3.94 -12.39 -9.02
N PRO A 37 5.22 -12.10 -8.76
CA PRO A 37 5.92 -12.19 -7.48
C PRO A 37 5.79 -10.92 -6.62
N TRP A 38 5.02 -9.92 -7.07
CA TRP A 38 4.90 -8.62 -6.42
C TRP A 38 4.19 -8.74 -5.08
N ASN A 39 2.98 -9.25 -5.10
CA ASN A 39 2.17 -9.52 -3.90
C ASN A 39 1.31 -10.76 -4.13
N ALA A 40 1.27 -11.65 -3.16
CA ALA A 40 0.56 -12.93 -3.23
C ALA A 40 0.15 -13.38 -1.82
N LYS A 41 -0.55 -14.50 -1.75
CA LYS A 41 -0.79 -15.23 -0.49
C LYS A 41 -0.06 -16.56 -0.51
N ASP A 42 0.52 -16.92 0.61
CA ASP A 42 1.03 -18.28 0.83
C ASP A 42 -0.11 -19.26 1.12
N GLU A 43 0.23 -20.54 1.32
CA GLU A 43 -0.73 -21.62 1.62
C GLU A 43 -1.52 -21.38 2.92
N SER A 44 -1.01 -20.56 3.83
CA SER A 44 -1.70 -20.16 5.07
C SER A 44 -2.61 -18.94 4.90
N GLY A 45 -2.61 -18.31 3.72
CA GLY A 45 -3.33 -17.07 3.43
C GLY A 45 -2.58 -15.80 3.86
N LYS A 46 -1.33 -15.92 4.29
CA LYS A 46 -0.50 -14.78 4.66
C LYS A 46 -0.02 -14.04 3.41
N LEU A 47 -0.09 -12.71 3.43
CA LEU A 47 0.45 -11.85 2.37
C LEU A 47 1.97 -11.94 2.32
N ILE A 48 2.50 -12.20 1.14
CA ILE A 48 3.91 -12.37 0.81
C ILE A 48 4.23 -11.66 -0.51
N GLY A 49 5.50 -11.55 -0.83
CA GLY A 49 5.98 -11.01 -2.12
C GLY A 49 6.84 -9.75 -1.93
N PHE A 50 7.47 -9.35 -3.05
CA PHE A 50 8.42 -8.24 -3.05
C PHE A 50 7.84 -6.95 -2.43
N GLU A 51 6.62 -6.57 -2.80
CA GLU A 51 5.98 -5.35 -2.32
C GLU A 51 5.61 -5.41 -0.84
N VAL A 52 5.21 -6.59 -0.36
CA VAL A 52 4.93 -6.80 1.07
C VAL A 52 6.21 -6.65 1.90
N GLU A 53 7.32 -7.20 1.41
CA GLU A 53 8.63 -7.06 2.05
C GLU A 53 9.14 -5.62 1.99
N LEU A 54 9.02 -4.97 0.83
CA LEU A 54 9.39 -3.56 0.64
C LEU A 54 8.59 -2.63 1.56
N ALA A 55 7.27 -2.85 1.67
CA ALA A 55 6.40 -2.09 2.56
C ALA A 55 6.88 -2.21 4.02
N ASN A 56 7.12 -3.43 4.49
CA ASN A 56 7.62 -3.67 5.84
C ASN A 56 8.98 -3.00 6.08
N TRP A 57 9.89 -3.10 5.10
CA TRP A 57 11.20 -2.46 5.19
C TRP A 57 11.09 -0.93 5.26
N LEU A 58 10.25 -0.32 4.43
CA LEU A 58 10.00 1.12 4.44
C LEU A 58 9.44 1.57 5.80
N CYS A 59 8.53 0.80 6.38
CA CYS A 59 7.96 1.11 7.70
C CYS A 59 9.03 1.11 8.79
N ILE A 60 9.91 0.11 8.79
CA ILE A 60 11.06 0.05 9.71
C ILE A 60 11.97 1.26 9.48
N TYR A 61 12.29 1.58 8.23
CA TYR A 61 13.16 2.70 7.88
C TYR A 61 12.59 4.05 8.32
N MET A 62 11.28 4.24 8.18
CA MET A 62 10.58 5.44 8.62
C MET A 62 10.32 5.48 10.14
N ASN A 63 10.64 4.40 10.86
CA ASN A 63 10.32 4.24 12.29
C ASN A 63 8.82 4.40 12.59
N HIS A 64 7.98 3.80 11.72
CA HIS A 64 6.53 3.76 11.88
C HIS A 64 6.03 2.32 12.01
N ASP A 65 4.98 2.15 12.78
CA ASP A 65 4.20 0.91 12.76
C ASP A 65 3.34 0.88 11.49
N CYS A 66 3.30 -0.28 10.82
CA CYS A 66 2.48 -0.43 9.62
C CYS A 66 1.59 -1.67 9.70
N THR A 67 0.49 -1.61 8.97
CA THR A 67 -0.42 -2.73 8.77
C THR A 67 -0.67 -2.91 7.28
N ILE A 68 -0.47 -4.13 6.78
CA ILE A 68 -0.83 -4.47 5.40
C ILE A 68 -2.30 -4.87 5.37
N VAL A 69 -3.07 -4.21 4.52
CA VAL A 69 -4.52 -4.41 4.35
C VAL A 69 -4.77 -5.05 3.00
N GLU A 70 -5.42 -6.20 3.00
CA GLU A 70 -5.84 -6.86 1.77
C GLU A 70 -7.09 -6.18 1.19
N GLN A 71 -7.09 -5.96 -0.12
CA GLN A 71 -8.21 -5.39 -0.86
C GLN A 71 -8.17 -5.86 -2.29
N ASP A 72 -9.28 -6.40 -2.82
CA ASP A 72 -9.40 -6.75 -4.24
C ASP A 72 -9.12 -5.55 -5.14
N TRP A 73 -8.56 -5.81 -6.34
CA TRP A 73 -8.11 -4.79 -7.28
C TRP A 73 -9.12 -3.68 -7.56
N ASP A 74 -10.37 -4.05 -7.87
CA ASP A 74 -11.43 -3.08 -8.20
C ASP A 74 -11.74 -2.13 -7.03
N GLY A 75 -11.45 -2.55 -5.81
CA GLY A 75 -11.63 -1.78 -4.59
C GLY A 75 -10.43 -0.93 -4.17
N MET A 76 -9.27 -1.03 -4.86
CA MET A 76 -8.03 -0.41 -4.41
C MET A 76 -8.12 1.13 -4.36
N ILE A 77 -8.44 1.79 -5.45
CA ILE A 77 -8.58 3.27 -5.48
C ILE A 77 -9.77 3.74 -4.63
N PRO A 78 -10.97 3.15 -4.77
CA PRO A 78 -12.09 3.48 -3.87
C PRO A 78 -11.75 3.35 -2.39
N GLY A 79 -11.04 2.29 -2.01
CA GLY A 79 -10.62 2.06 -0.62
C GLY A 79 -9.69 3.14 -0.08
N LEU A 80 -8.72 3.60 -0.90
CA LEU A 80 -7.82 4.70 -0.56
C LEU A 80 -8.61 6.00 -0.35
N LEU A 81 -9.53 6.32 -1.23
CA LEU A 81 -10.37 7.52 -1.14
C LEU A 81 -11.29 7.49 0.08
N MET A 82 -11.76 6.31 0.47
CA MET A 82 -12.54 6.10 1.71
C MET A 82 -11.68 5.98 2.97
N LYS A 83 -10.35 6.13 2.85
CA LYS A 83 -9.41 6.03 3.96
C LYS A 83 -9.43 4.67 4.67
N LYS A 84 -9.68 3.58 3.94
CA LYS A 84 -9.50 2.21 4.47
C LYS A 84 -8.02 1.92 4.74
N TYR A 85 -7.14 2.50 3.95
CA TYR A 85 -5.68 2.51 4.10
C TYR A 85 -5.13 3.87 3.63
N ASP A 86 -3.87 4.11 3.90
CA ASP A 86 -3.22 5.41 3.72
C ASP A 86 -2.35 5.45 2.47
N ALA A 87 -1.95 4.27 1.97
CA ALA A 87 -1.20 4.09 0.73
C ALA A 87 -1.59 2.77 0.04
N ILE A 88 -1.32 2.67 -1.27
CA ILE A 88 -1.44 1.45 -2.07
C ILE A 88 -0.03 1.01 -2.48
N MET A 89 0.26 -0.29 -2.33
CA MET A 89 1.44 -0.96 -2.87
C MET A 89 1.00 -2.30 -3.47
N ALA A 90 0.69 -2.30 -4.76
CA ALA A 90 0.03 -3.42 -5.44
C ALA A 90 0.34 -3.47 -6.95
N GLY A 91 1.56 -3.15 -7.38
CA GLY A 91 1.95 -3.15 -8.79
C GLY A 91 1.14 -2.16 -9.64
N MET A 92 0.64 -1.09 -9.04
CA MET A 92 -0.26 -0.17 -9.74
C MET A 92 0.49 0.75 -10.68
N SER A 93 0.31 0.55 -11.99
CA SER A 93 0.92 1.38 -13.03
C SER A 93 0.51 2.85 -12.88
N ILE A 94 1.48 3.74 -13.07
CA ILE A 94 1.27 5.19 -13.05
C ILE A 94 0.67 5.61 -14.40
N THR A 95 -0.63 5.94 -14.41
CA THR A 95 -1.32 6.41 -15.62
C THR A 95 -1.90 7.80 -15.41
N ASP A 96 -2.07 8.55 -16.52
CA ASP A 96 -2.65 9.89 -16.45
C ASP A 96 -4.12 9.87 -15.98
N GLU A 97 -4.84 8.79 -16.26
CA GLU A 97 -6.20 8.63 -15.76
C GLU A 97 -6.22 8.48 -14.23
N ARG A 98 -5.38 7.63 -13.68
CA ARG A 98 -5.29 7.44 -12.22
C ARG A 98 -4.78 8.69 -11.51
N LYS A 99 -3.84 9.43 -12.11
CA LYS A 99 -3.34 10.72 -11.58
C LYS A 99 -4.40 11.79 -11.42
N LYS A 100 -5.53 11.70 -12.12
CA LYS A 100 -6.66 12.63 -11.92
C LYS A 100 -7.33 12.44 -10.57
N THR A 101 -7.18 11.27 -9.96
CA THR A 101 -7.91 10.88 -8.75
C THR A 101 -7.02 10.68 -7.55
N ILE A 102 -5.80 10.16 -7.73
CA ILE A 102 -4.84 9.85 -6.67
C ILE A 102 -3.44 10.35 -7.04
N ASN A 103 -2.60 10.56 -6.03
CA ASN A 103 -1.19 10.89 -6.21
C ASN A 103 -0.36 9.61 -6.24
N PHE A 104 0.77 9.66 -6.95
CA PHE A 104 1.76 8.60 -7.01
C PHE A 104 3.11 9.08 -6.48
N SER A 105 3.88 8.17 -5.92
CA SER A 105 5.33 8.34 -5.73
C SER A 105 6.04 8.27 -7.08
N GLN A 106 7.36 8.38 -7.07
CA GLN A 106 8.17 7.93 -8.21
C GLN A 106 7.99 6.41 -8.40
N GLY A 107 8.19 5.91 -9.63
CA GLY A 107 8.21 4.48 -9.90
C GLY A 107 9.33 3.77 -9.13
N TYR A 108 9.04 2.59 -8.59
CA TYR A 108 10.02 1.75 -7.88
C TYR A 108 10.37 0.47 -8.65
N ALA A 109 9.65 0.20 -9.74
CA ALA A 109 9.91 -0.91 -10.66
C ALA A 109 9.37 -0.58 -12.06
N ASP A 110 9.98 -1.20 -13.07
CA ASP A 110 9.48 -1.18 -14.44
C ASP A 110 8.96 -2.56 -14.81
N GLU A 111 7.84 -2.59 -15.50
CA GLU A 111 7.25 -3.81 -16.04
C GLU A 111 7.28 -3.79 -17.57
N VAL A 112 7.64 -4.92 -18.16
CA VAL A 112 7.57 -5.11 -19.61
C VAL A 112 6.29 -5.89 -19.91
N ALA A 113 5.31 -5.22 -20.53
CA ALA A 113 4.13 -5.90 -21.04
C ALA A 113 4.48 -6.71 -22.30
N SER A 114 4.03 -7.95 -22.37
CA SER A 114 4.20 -8.82 -23.52
C SER A 114 2.87 -9.41 -23.92
N LEU A 115 2.64 -9.51 -25.22
CA LEU A 115 1.46 -10.16 -25.78
C LEU A 115 1.75 -11.65 -25.96
N ALA A 116 0.97 -12.50 -25.32
CA ALA A 116 0.99 -13.94 -25.56
C ALA A 116 -0.03 -14.30 -26.65
N VAL A 117 0.43 -14.95 -27.69
CA VAL A 117 -0.41 -15.41 -28.81
C VAL A 117 -0.24 -16.92 -29.01
N MET A 118 -1.22 -17.55 -29.63
CA MET A 118 -1.09 -18.96 -30.03
C MET A 118 -0.02 -19.10 -31.09
N LYS A 119 0.86 -20.09 -30.90
CA LYS A 119 1.89 -20.44 -31.90
C LYS A 119 1.23 -20.79 -33.24
N GLY A 120 1.72 -20.19 -34.31
CA GLY A 120 1.16 -20.34 -35.67
C GLY A 120 -0.08 -19.51 -35.95
N SER A 121 -0.47 -18.60 -35.05
CA SER A 121 -1.54 -17.63 -35.33
C SER A 121 -1.03 -16.51 -36.24
N ASN A 122 -1.95 -15.79 -36.88
CA ASN A 122 -1.64 -14.58 -37.68
C ASN A 122 -1.15 -13.39 -36.83
N LEU A 123 -1.12 -13.54 -35.51
CA LEU A 123 -0.61 -12.54 -34.56
C LEU A 123 0.84 -12.83 -34.15
N GLU A 124 1.39 -14.00 -34.52
CA GLU A 124 2.78 -14.35 -34.22
C GLU A 124 3.74 -13.40 -34.95
N GLY A 125 4.66 -12.78 -34.21
CA GLY A 125 5.60 -11.79 -34.76
C GLY A 125 5.06 -10.37 -34.89
N MET A 126 3.85 -10.08 -34.38
CA MET A 126 3.34 -8.71 -34.25
C MET A 126 3.91 -8.05 -33.00
N ASP A 127 5.14 -7.61 -33.10
CA ASP A 127 5.88 -6.90 -32.05
C ASP A 127 5.92 -5.37 -32.23
N THR A 128 4.98 -4.85 -33.06
CA THR A 128 4.85 -3.41 -33.26
C THR A 128 3.87 -2.76 -32.28
N PRO A 129 4.09 -1.49 -31.88
CA PRO A 129 3.18 -0.75 -31.02
C PRO A 129 1.73 -0.69 -31.56
N GLU A 130 1.56 -0.63 -32.87
CA GLU A 130 0.24 -0.62 -33.53
C GLU A 130 -0.49 -1.96 -33.35
N GLY A 131 0.21 -3.09 -33.45
CA GLY A 131 -0.34 -4.42 -33.23
C GLY A 131 -0.81 -4.63 -31.79
N ILE A 132 -0.10 -4.09 -30.81
CA ILE A 132 -0.44 -4.16 -29.38
C ILE A 132 -1.66 -3.29 -29.07
N ASN A 133 -1.79 -2.09 -29.63
CA ASN A 133 -2.94 -1.20 -29.40
C ASN A 133 -4.28 -1.78 -29.89
N LEU A 134 -4.27 -2.55 -30.95
CA LEU A 134 -5.48 -3.18 -31.49
C LEU A 134 -6.01 -4.34 -30.62
N SER A 135 -5.17 -4.93 -29.77
CA SER A 135 -5.53 -6.09 -28.95
C SER A 135 -5.95 -5.76 -27.52
N LEU A 136 -5.57 -4.60 -26.99
CA LEU A 136 -5.85 -4.21 -25.60
C LEU A 136 -7.13 -3.38 -25.42
N GLY A 137 -7.90 -3.17 -26.49
CA GLY A 137 -9.18 -2.48 -26.45
C GLY A 137 -9.05 -1.10 -25.81
N GLY A 138 -8.73 -0.11 -26.59
CA GLY A 138 -8.61 1.27 -26.11
C GLY A 138 -9.89 1.81 -25.50
#